data_aa55232ca7849fb2c231e89e9e7c9c9c
#
_entry.id   aa55232ca7849fb2c231e89e9e7c9c9c
#
_cell.length_a   1.000
_cell.length_b   1.000
_cell.length_c   1.000
_cell.angle_alpha   90.00
_cell.angle_beta   90.00
_cell.angle_gamma   90.00
#
_symmetry.space_group_name_H-M   'P 1'
#
loop_
_entity.id
_entity.type
_entity.pdbx_description
1 polymer ?
#
loop_
_entity_poly.entity_id
_entity_poly.type
_entity_poly.pdbx_seq_one_letter_code
_entity_poly.pdbx_strand_id
1 'polypeptide(L)'
;MIKVEIKIPNKLSELTLGQYQKFSKIYTKDADQDFVQKKMIEIFCKIPLADVDKIKYSSIKKVINVITKMFNQQPKLKNIFNLDGVDYGFHPKLADMTFGEFVDADTFAGDWETMDKAMSVLYRPVKDNFKGSYLIEDYDGETKEFFKEMPLDVAFGAIFFLSNLRSELIQLILHYSAEEMKKNLMPKQILDLNGDGTVHSIVSLKKMLQSLKKLND
;
A
#
# COMPACT_ATOMS: atom_id res chain seq x y z
N MET A 1 11.20 34.05 20.84
CA MET A 1 10.74 33.17 19.77
C MET A 1 11.42 31.81 20.00
N ILE A 2 10.65 30.80 20.30
CA ILE A 2 11.15 29.44 20.41
C ILE A 2 11.42 28.99 18.96
N LYS A 3 12.68 28.69 18.62
CA LYS A 3 13.01 28.02 17.35
C LYS A 3 12.64 26.53 17.51
N VAL A 4 11.55 26.12 16.90
CA VAL A 4 11.22 24.69 16.77
C VAL A 4 11.93 24.18 15.52
N GLU A 5 12.86 23.27 15.68
CA GLU A 5 13.52 22.60 14.55
C GLU A 5 12.62 21.47 14.07
N ILE A 6 12.08 21.62 12.85
CA ILE A 6 11.13 20.66 12.29
C ILE A 6 11.90 19.75 11.35
N LYS A 7 11.94 18.45 11.66
CA LYS A 7 12.44 17.44 10.74
C LYS A 7 11.33 17.10 9.73
N ILE A 8 11.49 17.61 8.52
CA ILE A 8 10.56 17.34 7.41
C ILE A 8 11.04 16.08 6.70
N PRO A 9 10.22 15.03 6.61
CA PRO A 9 10.58 13.85 5.82
C PRO A 9 10.70 14.24 4.33
N ASN A 10 11.65 13.66 3.64
CA ASN A 10 11.88 13.94 2.23
C ASN A 10 11.84 12.69 1.33
N LYS A 11 11.67 11.52 1.93
CA LYS A 11 11.55 10.21 1.27
C LYS A 11 10.41 9.41 1.90
N LEU A 12 9.71 8.63 1.09
CA LEU A 12 8.68 7.70 1.58
C LEU A 12 9.23 6.69 2.60
N SER A 13 10.50 6.30 2.48
CA SER A 13 11.15 5.40 3.44
C SER A 13 11.35 5.99 4.84
N GLU A 14 11.20 7.29 5.03
CA GLU A 14 11.25 7.95 6.34
C GLU A 14 9.87 7.97 7.04
N LEU A 15 8.84 7.57 6.33
CA LEU A 15 7.48 7.43 6.84
C LEU A 15 7.16 5.96 7.08
N THR A 16 6.26 5.69 8.02
CA THR A 16 5.79 4.34 8.30
C THR A 16 4.39 4.10 7.74
N LEU A 17 4.07 2.83 7.48
CA LEU A 17 2.73 2.41 7.07
C LEU A 17 1.69 2.86 8.11
N GLY A 18 1.99 2.71 9.41
CA GLY A 18 1.10 3.14 10.49
C GLY A 18 0.84 4.65 10.54
N GLN A 19 1.82 5.48 10.16
CA GLN A 19 1.58 6.91 10.00
C GLN A 19 0.59 7.17 8.85
N TYR A 20 0.76 6.49 7.74
CA TYR A 20 -0.16 6.62 6.61
C TYR A 20 -1.57 6.11 6.93
N GLN A 21 -1.68 4.99 7.64
CA GLN A 21 -2.97 4.47 8.13
C GLN A 21 -3.70 5.48 9.04
N LYS A 22 -2.98 6.14 9.95
CA LYS A 22 -3.55 7.22 10.78
C LYS A 22 -4.04 8.38 9.94
N PHE A 23 -3.29 8.76 8.92
CA PHE A 23 -3.65 9.86 8.04
C PHE A 23 -4.84 9.52 7.14
N SER A 24 -4.88 8.31 6.56
CA SER A 24 -5.95 7.88 5.66
C SER A 24 -7.34 7.88 6.32
N LYS A 25 -7.41 7.63 7.64
CA LYS A 25 -8.66 7.73 8.42
C LYS A 25 -9.22 9.14 8.49
N ILE A 26 -8.35 10.14 8.46
CA ILE A 26 -8.70 11.55 8.58
C ILE A 26 -9.03 12.13 7.20
N TYR A 27 -8.35 11.63 6.16
CA TYR A 27 -8.49 12.10 4.80
C TYR A 27 -9.77 11.53 4.15
N THR A 28 -10.91 12.13 4.46
CA THR A 28 -12.22 11.79 3.88
C THR A 28 -12.70 12.89 2.93
N LYS A 29 -13.69 12.57 2.09
CA LYS A 29 -14.24 13.52 1.10
C LYS A 29 -14.78 14.82 1.71
N ASP A 30 -15.31 14.73 2.92
CA ASP A 30 -15.98 15.84 3.62
C ASP A 30 -15.10 16.44 4.71
N ALA A 31 -13.82 16.04 4.78
CA ALA A 31 -12.91 16.56 5.79
C ALA A 31 -12.52 18.03 5.49
N ASP A 32 -12.51 18.84 6.53
CA ASP A 32 -12.00 20.20 6.46
C ASP A 32 -10.53 20.21 6.01
N GLN A 33 -10.23 20.94 4.95
CA GLN A 33 -8.90 20.95 4.34
C GLN A 33 -7.83 21.49 5.29
N ASP A 34 -8.13 22.54 6.08
CA ASP A 34 -7.17 23.11 7.01
C ASP A 34 -6.86 22.12 8.14
N PHE A 35 -7.87 21.40 8.62
CA PHE A 35 -7.70 20.33 9.59
C PHE A 35 -6.84 19.20 9.03
N VAL A 36 -7.12 18.75 7.81
CA VAL A 36 -6.33 17.70 7.13
C VAL A 36 -4.86 18.12 6.98
N GLN A 37 -4.59 19.35 6.55
CA GLN A 37 -3.24 19.88 6.43
C GLN A 37 -2.50 19.91 7.77
N LYS A 38 -3.16 20.34 8.85
CA LYS A 38 -2.58 20.33 10.21
C LYS A 38 -2.25 18.90 10.64
N LYS A 39 -3.17 17.95 10.42
CA LYS A 39 -2.97 16.53 10.74
C LYS A 39 -1.89 15.87 9.90
N MET A 40 -1.74 16.27 8.64
CA MET A 40 -0.63 15.82 7.80
C MET A 40 0.73 16.19 8.44
N ILE A 41 0.88 17.41 8.91
CA ILE A 41 2.11 17.87 9.57
C ILE A 41 2.30 17.16 10.91
N GLU A 42 1.25 17.10 11.73
CA GLU A 42 1.31 16.39 13.02
C GLU A 42 1.81 14.96 12.87
N ILE A 43 1.21 14.20 11.96
CA ILE A 43 1.48 12.77 11.78
C ILE A 43 2.85 12.53 11.15
N PHE A 44 3.16 13.22 10.04
CA PHE A 44 4.35 12.92 9.24
C PHE A 44 5.60 13.67 9.71
N CYS A 45 5.45 14.84 10.31
CA CYS A 45 6.57 15.56 10.90
C CYS A 45 6.72 15.31 12.41
N LYS A 46 5.80 14.55 13.02
CA LYS A 46 5.78 14.23 14.46
C LYS A 46 5.78 15.47 15.35
N ILE A 47 5.01 16.49 14.96
CA ILE A 47 4.89 17.77 15.68
C ILE A 47 3.53 17.81 16.38
N PRO A 48 3.47 18.11 17.68
CA PRO A 48 2.18 18.27 18.36
C PRO A 48 1.29 19.30 17.67
N LEU A 49 -0.01 19.03 17.56
CA LEU A 49 -0.98 19.88 16.86
C LEU A 49 -0.96 21.34 17.38
N ALA A 50 -0.82 21.51 18.69
CA ALA A 50 -0.70 22.82 19.34
C ALA A 50 0.53 23.64 18.87
N ASP A 51 1.56 22.98 18.37
CA ASP A 51 2.76 23.63 17.85
C ASP A 51 2.64 23.89 16.34
N VAL A 52 1.87 23.09 15.63
CA VAL A 52 1.55 23.33 14.20
C VAL A 52 0.89 24.70 14.03
N ASP A 53 -0.03 25.08 14.92
CA ASP A 53 -0.72 26.38 14.88
C ASP A 53 0.21 27.60 15.08
N LYS A 54 1.40 27.39 15.61
CA LYS A 54 2.43 28.43 15.80
C LYS A 54 3.37 28.59 14.60
N ILE A 55 3.26 27.71 13.61
CA ILE A 55 4.12 27.72 12.42
C ILE A 55 3.59 28.75 11.41
N LYS A 56 4.49 29.46 10.75
CA LYS A 56 4.11 30.39 9.67
C LYS A 56 3.40 29.64 8.54
N TYR A 57 2.28 30.14 8.08
CA TYR A 57 1.48 29.56 7.00
C TYR A 57 2.29 29.27 5.73
N SER A 58 3.22 30.18 5.36
CA SER A 58 4.11 29.97 4.21
C SER A 58 5.04 28.75 4.39
N SER A 59 5.43 28.44 5.62
CA SER A 59 6.24 27.24 5.93
C SER A 59 5.39 25.99 5.90
N ILE A 60 4.16 26.05 6.40
CA ILE A 60 3.17 24.96 6.30
C ILE A 60 2.96 24.55 4.85
N LYS A 61 2.70 25.50 3.95
CA LYS A 61 2.54 25.20 2.50
C LYS A 61 3.76 24.49 1.90
N LYS A 62 4.98 24.89 2.29
CA LYS A 62 6.20 24.23 1.81
C LYS A 62 6.27 22.76 2.26
N VAL A 63 5.96 22.50 3.54
CA VAL A 63 5.94 21.14 4.10
C VAL A 63 4.92 20.27 3.41
N ILE A 64 3.69 20.77 3.24
CA ILE A 64 2.61 20.07 2.55
C ILE A 64 3.03 19.71 1.13
N ASN A 65 3.61 20.66 0.37
CA ASN A 65 4.09 20.40 -0.98
C ASN A 65 5.15 19.30 -1.04
N VAL A 66 6.07 19.24 -0.06
CA VAL A 66 7.07 18.18 0.02
C VAL A 66 6.41 16.83 0.25
N ILE A 67 5.51 16.73 1.23
CA ILE A 67 4.81 15.49 1.58
C ILE A 67 3.94 15.03 0.40
N THR A 68 3.17 15.92 -0.22
CA THR A 68 2.34 15.60 -1.39
C THR A 68 3.18 15.07 -2.55
N LYS A 69 4.31 15.70 -2.84
CA LYS A 69 5.23 15.21 -3.88
C LYS A 69 5.78 13.81 -3.58
N MET A 70 5.99 13.46 -2.32
CA MET A 70 6.41 12.12 -1.94
C MET A 70 5.31 11.09 -2.20
N PHE A 71 4.06 11.41 -1.88
CA PHE A 71 2.94 10.49 -2.12
C PHE A 71 2.63 10.28 -3.61
N ASN A 72 3.09 11.18 -4.48
CA ASN A 72 3.00 11.01 -5.94
C ASN A 72 4.06 10.05 -6.51
N GLN A 73 4.99 9.58 -5.71
CA GLN A 73 5.98 8.62 -6.15
C GLN A 73 5.36 7.23 -6.28
N GLN A 74 5.82 6.50 -7.27
CA GLN A 74 5.47 5.08 -7.47
C GLN A 74 6.73 4.23 -7.25
N PRO A 75 7.04 3.90 -6.00
CA PRO A 75 8.19 3.07 -5.70
C PRO A 75 8.04 1.69 -6.32
N LYS A 76 9.17 1.10 -6.71
CA LYS A 76 9.23 -0.28 -7.19
C LYS A 76 9.10 -1.25 -6.01
N LEU A 77 8.61 -2.46 -6.31
CA LEU A 77 8.63 -3.55 -5.35
C LEU A 77 10.04 -3.75 -4.79
N LYS A 78 10.13 -3.80 -3.48
CA LYS A 78 11.34 -4.27 -2.77
C LYS A 78 11.14 -5.73 -2.39
N ASN A 79 11.93 -6.59 -2.98
CA ASN A 79 11.84 -8.02 -2.71
C ASN A 79 12.23 -8.36 -1.26
N ILE A 80 13.20 -7.63 -0.70
CA ILE A 80 13.64 -7.78 0.69
C ILE A 80 13.78 -6.40 1.31
N PHE A 81 13.37 -6.26 2.57
CA PHE A 81 13.65 -5.07 3.38
C PHE A 81 13.96 -5.49 4.82
N ASN A 82 14.71 -4.66 5.54
CA ASN A 82 15.03 -4.89 6.94
C ASN A 82 14.07 -4.11 7.84
N LEU A 83 13.54 -4.78 8.87
CA LEU A 83 12.74 -4.17 9.93
C LEU A 83 13.28 -4.70 11.27
N ASP A 84 13.76 -3.79 12.12
CA ASP A 84 14.30 -4.09 13.44
C ASP A 84 15.34 -5.23 13.47
N GLY A 85 16.20 -5.27 12.44
CA GLY A 85 17.29 -6.24 12.33
C GLY A 85 16.90 -7.57 11.67
N VAL A 86 15.61 -7.76 11.32
CA VAL A 86 15.12 -8.95 10.61
C VAL A 86 14.87 -8.61 9.15
N ASP A 87 15.37 -9.45 8.25
CA ASP A 87 15.09 -9.32 6.82
C ASP A 87 13.76 -9.98 6.48
N TYR A 88 12.85 -9.22 5.89
CA TYR A 88 11.55 -9.68 5.41
C TYR A 88 11.54 -9.75 3.88
N GLY A 89 11.20 -10.91 3.34
CA GLY A 89 11.09 -11.15 1.90
C GLY A 89 9.64 -11.12 1.43
N PHE A 90 9.40 -10.45 0.30
CA PHE A 90 8.12 -10.54 -0.40
C PHE A 90 7.90 -11.97 -0.89
N HIS A 91 6.66 -12.44 -0.92
CA HIS A 91 6.35 -13.80 -1.38
C HIS A 91 6.99 -14.07 -2.75
N PRO A 92 7.95 -15.02 -2.88
CA PRO A 92 8.81 -15.13 -4.07
C PRO A 92 8.03 -15.57 -5.32
N LYS A 93 6.93 -16.29 -5.12
CA LYS A 93 6.07 -16.78 -6.21
C LYS A 93 4.61 -16.74 -5.80
N LEU A 94 3.90 -15.68 -6.14
CA LEU A 94 2.49 -15.49 -5.77
C LEU A 94 1.58 -16.66 -6.24
N ALA A 95 1.95 -17.36 -7.32
CA ALA A 95 1.21 -18.53 -7.81
C ALA A 95 1.31 -19.74 -6.87
N ASP A 96 2.31 -19.77 -5.98
CA ASP A 96 2.52 -20.84 -5.02
C ASP A 96 1.92 -20.52 -3.63
N MET A 97 1.16 -19.43 -3.52
CA MET A 97 0.45 -19.10 -2.28
C MET A 97 -0.55 -20.18 -1.91
N THR A 98 -0.61 -20.51 -0.64
CA THR A 98 -1.68 -21.38 -0.11
C THR A 98 -3.03 -20.66 -0.19
N PHE A 99 -4.12 -21.41 -0.14
CA PHE A 99 -5.46 -20.83 -0.14
C PHE A 99 -5.68 -19.88 1.05
N GLY A 100 -5.15 -20.21 2.24
CA GLY A 100 -5.22 -19.34 3.43
C GLY A 100 -4.49 -18.02 3.22
N GLU A 101 -3.24 -18.05 2.71
CA GLU A 101 -2.48 -16.84 2.38
C GLU A 101 -3.22 -15.96 1.38
N PHE A 102 -3.78 -16.57 0.34
CA PHE A 102 -4.53 -15.83 -0.66
C PHE A 102 -5.76 -15.14 -0.07
N VAL A 103 -6.57 -15.87 0.72
CA VAL A 103 -7.79 -15.33 1.34
C VAL A 103 -7.46 -14.19 2.30
N ASP A 104 -6.43 -14.34 3.13
CA ASP A 104 -6.04 -13.32 4.10
C ASP A 104 -5.43 -12.10 3.40
N ALA A 105 -4.54 -12.31 2.42
CA ALA A 105 -3.99 -11.22 1.63
C ALA A 105 -5.10 -10.41 0.90
N ASP A 106 -6.07 -11.10 0.29
CA ASP A 106 -7.19 -10.48 -0.41
C ASP A 106 -8.12 -9.73 0.56
N THR A 107 -8.41 -10.32 1.70
CA THR A 107 -9.26 -9.73 2.74
C THR A 107 -8.67 -8.43 3.29
N PHE A 108 -7.35 -8.41 3.56
CA PHE A 108 -6.69 -7.29 4.20
C PHE A 108 -6.18 -6.22 3.23
N ALA A 109 -5.89 -6.57 1.96
CA ALA A 109 -5.37 -5.61 0.97
C ALA A 109 -6.43 -4.62 0.45
N GLY A 110 -7.71 -4.80 0.83
CA GLY A 110 -8.82 -3.96 0.39
C GLY A 110 -8.93 -2.61 1.07
N ASP A 111 -8.31 -2.44 2.24
CA ASP A 111 -8.43 -1.23 3.07
C ASP A 111 -7.06 -0.84 3.64
N TRP A 112 -6.81 0.47 3.71
CA TRP A 112 -5.61 1.00 4.36
C TRP A 112 -5.56 0.65 5.85
N GLU A 113 -6.71 0.54 6.52
CA GLU A 113 -6.76 0.20 7.96
C GLU A 113 -6.20 -1.19 8.28
N THR A 114 -6.28 -2.11 7.31
CA THR A 114 -5.83 -3.49 7.45
C THR A 114 -4.57 -3.80 6.63
N MET A 115 -3.97 -2.78 6.02
CA MET A 115 -2.82 -2.96 5.13
C MET A 115 -1.58 -3.54 5.82
N ASP A 116 -1.35 -3.22 7.09
CA ASP A 116 -0.29 -3.85 7.90
C ASP A 116 -0.46 -5.37 7.97
N LYS A 117 -1.70 -5.85 8.09
CA LYS A 117 -2.04 -7.27 8.07
C LYS A 117 -1.78 -7.89 6.69
N ALA A 118 -2.22 -7.23 5.61
CA ALA A 118 -1.90 -7.69 4.25
C ALA A 118 -0.39 -7.78 4.02
N MET A 119 0.38 -6.78 4.48
CA MET A 119 1.83 -6.79 4.37
C MET A 119 2.47 -7.92 5.17
N SER A 120 1.90 -8.31 6.31
CA SER A 120 2.41 -9.44 7.11
C SER A 120 2.18 -10.81 6.46
N VAL A 121 1.18 -10.93 5.59
CA VAL A 121 0.98 -12.13 4.76
C VAL A 121 1.98 -12.16 3.61
N LEU A 122 2.19 -11.01 2.96
CA LEU A 122 3.00 -10.89 1.75
C LEU A 122 4.51 -10.86 2.03
N TYR A 123 4.92 -10.32 3.18
CA TYR A 123 6.31 -10.24 3.62
C TYR A 123 6.51 -11.09 4.87
N ARG A 124 7.44 -12.01 4.82
CA ARG A 124 7.78 -12.89 5.94
C ARG A 124 9.28 -12.94 6.17
N PRO A 125 9.73 -13.32 7.36
CA PRO A 125 11.15 -13.44 7.63
C PRO A 125 11.85 -14.33 6.59
N VAL A 126 13.03 -13.90 6.14
CA VAL A 126 13.85 -14.67 5.20
C VAL A 126 14.53 -15.77 5.97
N LYS A 127 14.28 -17.04 5.61
CA LYS A 127 14.94 -18.24 6.15
C LYS A 127 16.31 -18.45 5.56
N ASP A 128 16.41 -18.26 4.24
CA ASP A 128 17.61 -18.54 3.47
C ASP A 128 17.70 -17.59 2.28
N ASN A 129 18.92 -17.14 1.99
CA ASN A 129 19.20 -16.24 0.87
C ASN A 129 20.43 -16.75 0.11
N PHE A 130 20.22 -17.33 -1.04
CA PHE A 130 21.27 -17.93 -1.83
C PHE A 130 21.27 -17.42 -3.28
N LYS A 131 22.34 -16.77 -3.69
CA LYS A 131 22.59 -16.29 -5.08
C LYS A 131 21.42 -15.53 -5.74
N GLY A 132 20.73 -14.67 -4.97
CA GLY A 132 19.63 -13.84 -5.49
C GLY A 132 18.25 -14.51 -5.46
N SER A 133 18.16 -15.76 -4.98
CA SER A 133 16.93 -16.43 -4.60
C SER A 133 16.82 -16.47 -3.08
N TYR A 134 15.64 -16.32 -2.54
CA TYR A 134 15.40 -16.40 -1.10
C TYR A 134 14.16 -17.27 -0.79
N LEU A 135 14.17 -17.84 0.38
CA LEU A 135 13.03 -18.55 0.97
C LEU A 135 12.52 -17.74 2.16
N ILE A 136 11.23 -17.70 2.32
CA ILE A 136 10.56 -17.07 3.46
C ILE A 136 10.00 -18.12 4.40
N GLU A 137 9.70 -17.71 5.64
CA GLU A 137 9.01 -18.58 6.58
C GLU A 137 7.61 -18.95 6.10
N ASP A 138 7.13 -20.12 6.54
CA ASP A 138 5.78 -20.57 6.22
C ASP A 138 4.75 -19.64 6.89
N TYR A 139 3.58 -19.52 6.29
CA TYR A 139 2.50 -18.73 6.84
C TYR A 139 1.89 -19.43 8.06
N ASP A 140 1.86 -18.77 9.18
CA ASP A 140 1.33 -19.28 10.46
C ASP A 140 -0.15 -18.95 10.70
N GLY A 141 -0.78 -18.24 9.77
CA GLY A 141 -2.18 -17.77 9.91
C GLY A 141 -2.33 -16.53 10.80
N GLU A 142 -1.22 -15.96 11.29
CA GLU A 142 -1.27 -14.80 12.17
C GLU A 142 -0.86 -13.51 11.46
N THR A 143 -1.56 -12.44 11.77
CA THR A 143 -1.18 -11.09 11.32
C THR A 143 -0.31 -10.41 12.36
N LYS A 144 0.70 -9.67 11.91
CA LYS A 144 1.70 -9.06 12.78
C LYS A 144 1.54 -7.53 12.79
N GLU A 145 1.07 -6.97 13.90
CA GLU A 145 0.83 -5.52 14.03
C GLU A 145 2.09 -4.65 13.90
N PHE A 146 3.29 -5.21 14.17
CA PHE A 146 4.53 -4.46 14.02
C PHE A 146 4.83 -4.03 12.58
N PHE A 147 4.16 -4.60 11.58
CA PHE A 147 4.22 -4.12 10.19
C PHE A 147 3.71 -2.68 10.01
N LYS A 148 3.06 -2.10 11.01
CA LYS A 148 2.78 -0.66 11.05
C LYS A 148 4.05 0.20 11.03
N GLU A 149 5.17 -0.34 11.50
CA GLU A 149 6.49 0.33 11.45
C GLU A 149 7.22 0.11 10.12
N MET A 150 6.66 -0.70 9.22
CA MET A 150 7.21 -0.90 7.87
C MET A 150 7.39 0.44 7.14
N PRO A 151 8.53 0.66 6.44
CA PRO A 151 8.71 1.83 5.60
C PRO A 151 7.63 1.94 4.52
N LEU A 152 7.06 3.13 4.36
CA LEU A 152 5.92 3.35 3.48
C LEU A 152 6.24 3.11 2.00
N ASP A 153 7.48 3.31 1.58
CA ASP A 153 7.91 3.00 0.21
C ASP A 153 7.90 1.50 -0.10
N VAL A 154 8.10 0.65 0.90
CA VAL A 154 7.97 -0.82 0.76
C VAL A 154 6.51 -1.20 0.56
N ALA A 155 5.62 -0.70 1.42
CA ALA A 155 4.19 -0.97 1.32
C ALA A 155 3.61 -0.47 -0.02
N PHE A 156 3.94 0.78 -0.41
CA PHE A 156 3.50 1.34 -1.69
C PHE A 156 4.04 0.54 -2.88
N GLY A 157 5.32 0.14 -2.84
CA GLY A 157 5.92 -0.67 -3.89
C GLY A 157 5.21 -2.01 -4.10
N ALA A 158 4.82 -2.67 -3.01
CA ALA A 158 4.04 -3.91 -3.08
C ALA A 158 2.63 -3.68 -3.67
N ILE A 159 1.94 -2.63 -3.22
CA ILE A 159 0.59 -2.29 -3.71
C ILE A 159 0.62 -1.94 -5.20
N PHE A 160 1.57 -1.11 -5.65
CA PHE A 160 1.70 -0.76 -7.06
C PHE A 160 2.04 -1.98 -7.91
N PHE A 161 2.93 -2.85 -7.43
CA PHE A 161 3.26 -4.10 -8.11
C PHE A 161 2.02 -4.99 -8.28
N LEU A 162 1.28 -5.25 -7.21
CA LEU A 162 0.07 -6.07 -7.26
C LEU A 162 -1.02 -5.45 -8.15
N SER A 163 -1.17 -4.14 -8.11
CA SER A 163 -2.10 -3.41 -8.97
C SER A 163 -1.75 -3.52 -10.47
N ASN A 164 -0.46 -3.43 -10.80
CA ASN A 164 0.02 -3.57 -12.17
C ASN A 164 -0.16 -5.00 -12.66
N LEU A 165 0.28 -5.99 -11.88
CA LEU A 165 0.11 -7.41 -12.20
C LEU A 165 -1.34 -7.74 -12.51
N ARG A 166 -2.25 -7.23 -11.71
CA ARG A 166 -3.67 -7.40 -11.89
C ARG A 166 -4.19 -6.74 -13.16
N SER A 167 -3.75 -5.51 -13.45
CA SER A 167 -4.16 -4.80 -14.67
C SER A 167 -3.72 -5.57 -15.92
N GLU A 168 -2.53 -6.17 -15.89
CA GLU A 168 -2.02 -7.04 -16.95
C GLU A 168 -2.87 -8.31 -17.10
N LEU A 169 -3.23 -8.96 -16.00
CA LEU A 169 -4.09 -10.14 -16.02
C LEU A 169 -5.48 -9.82 -16.61
N ILE A 170 -6.08 -8.70 -16.22
CA ILE A 170 -7.38 -8.27 -16.78
C ILE A 170 -7.26 -8.03 -18.30
N GLN A 171 -6.20 -7.39 -18.76
CA GLN A 171 -5.99 -7.18 -20.19
C GLN A 171 -5.80 -8.47 -20.96
N LEU A 172 -5.06 -9.43 -20.40
CA LEU A 172 -4.92 -10.77 -20.96
C LEU A 172 -6.27 -11.50 -21.07
N ILE A 173 -7.07 -11.49 -20.01
CA ILE A 173 -8.40 -12.11 -20.00
C ILE A 173 -9.29 -11.47 -21.07
N LEU A 174 -9.31 -10.13 -21.17
CA LEU A 174 -10.10 -9.41 -22.18
C LEU A 174 -9.64 -9.75 -23.60
N HIS A 175 -8.33 -9.86 -23.82
CA HIS A 175 -7.77 -10.22 -25.11
C HIS A 175 -8.18 -11.66 -25.51
N TYR A 176 -8.02 -12.63 -24.62
CA TYR A 176 -8.46 -14.00 -24.84
C TYR A 176 -9.98 -14.11 -25.09
N SER A 177 -10.78 -13.41 -24.29
CA SER A 177 -12.24 -13.39 -24.44
C SER A 177 -12.67 -12.80 -25.79
N ALA A 178 -11.99 -11.76 -26.25
CA ALA A 178 -12.26 -11.15 -27.55
C ALA A 178 -11.87 -12.09 -28.72
N GLU A 179 -10.78 -12.84 -28.58
CA GLU A 179 -10.38 -13.85 -29.58
C GLU A 179 -11.32 -15.05 -29.61
N GLU A 180 -11.79 -15.53 -28.45
CA GLU A 180 -12.77 -16.61 -28.35
C GLU A 180 -14.14 -16.19 -28.89
N MET A 181 -14.57 -14.95 -28.66
CA MET A 181 -15.79 -14.40 -29.28
C MET A 181 -15.70 -14.37 -30.79
N LYS A 182 -14.52 -14.05 -31.36
CA LYS A 182 -14.29 -14.12 -32.81
C LYS A 182 -14.33 -15.56 -33.36
N LYS A 183 -14.07 -16.56 -32.51
CA LYS A 183 -14.07 -17.99 -32.86
C LYS A 183 -15.40 -18.71 -32.60
N ASN A 184 -16.48 -17.97 -32.29
CA ASN A 184 -17.83 -18.52 -32.00
C ASN A 184 -17.93 -19.47 -30.80
N LEU A 185 -17.08 -19.31 -29.79
CA LEU A 185 -17.20 -20.04 -28.52
C LEU A 185 -18.04 -19.21 -27.53
N MET A 186 -19.12 -19.76 -27.04
CA MET A 186 -20.15 -19.07 -26.25
C MET A 186 -19.61 -18.51 -24.92
N PRO A 187 -20.04 -17.29 -24.50
CA PRO A 187 -19.53 -16.60 -23.30
C PRO A 187 -19.98 -17.19 -21.95
N LYS A 188 -20.84 -18.18 -21.93
CA LYS A 188 -21.46 -18.69 -20.70
C LYS A 188 -20.50 -19.40 -19.73
N GLN A 189 -19.43 -19.98 -20.20
CA GLN A 189 -18.53 -20.77 -19.35
C GLN A 189 -17.45 -19.94 -18.62
N ILE A 190 -17.17 -18.71 -19.07
CA ILE A 190 -16.14 -17.86 -18.45
C ILE A 190 -16.70 -17.13 -17.21
N LEU A 191 -18.00 -16.86 -17.16
CA LEU A 191 -18.66 -16.22 -16.02
C LEU A 191 -18.77 -17.12 -14.78
N ASP A 192 -18.80 -18.44 -14.97
CA ASP A 192 -18.85 -19.41 -13.87
C ASP A 192 -17.48 -19.69 -13.21
N LEU A 193 -16.38 -19.25 -13.83
CA LEU A 193 -15.02 -19.36 -13.26
C LEU A 193 -14.64 -18.17 -12.38
N ASN A 194 -15.38 -17.09 -12.44
CA ASN A 194 -15.18 -15.93 -11.58
C ASN A 194 -16.00 -16.07 -10.30
N GLY A 195 -15.49 -16.85 -9.36
CA GLY A 195 -16.01 -16.83 -8.00
C GLY A 195 -16.02 -15.40 -7.43
N ASP A 196 -17.03 -15.08 -6.64
CA ASP A 196 -17.37 -13.75 -6.08
C ASP A 196 -16.19 -12.99 -5.41
N GLY A 197 -15.10 -13.70 -5.03
CA GLY A 197 -13.93 -13.12 -4.36
C GLY A 197 -13.09 -12.17 -5.23
N THR A 198 -12.90 -12.48 -6.51
CA THR A 198 -12.05 -11.67 -7.43
C THR A 198 -12.65 -10.31 -7.73
N VAL A 199 -13.97 -10.18 -7.78
CA VAL A 199 -14.65 -8.90 -8.07
C VAL A 199 -14.55 -7.94 -6.88
N HIS A 200 -14.63 -8.44 -5.65
CA HIS A 200 -14.55 -7.61 -4.43
C HIS A 200 -13.16 -6.99 -4.25
N SER A 201 -12.11 -7.77 -4.40
CA SER A 201 -10.70 -7.34 -4.37
C SER A 201 -10.40 -6.29 -5.45
N ILE A 202 -11.00 -6.46 -6.63
CA ILE A 202 -10.90 -5.52 -7.76
C ILE A 202 -11.46 -4.13 -7.40
N VAL A 203 -12.60 -4.08 -6.81
CA VAL A 203 -13.25 -2.84 -6.42
C VAL A 203 -12.46 -2.15 -5.31
N SER A 204 -11.94 -2.92 -4.35
CA SER A 204 -11.19 -2.39 -3.21
C SER A 204 -9.85 -1.78 -3.61
N LEU A 205 -9.02 -2.47 -4.40
CA LEU A 205 -7.75 -1.92 -4.91
C LEU A 205 -7.97 -0.69 -5.81
N LYS A 206 -9.04 -0.70 -6.63
CA LYS A 206 -9.39 0.46 -7.45
C LYS A 206 -9.79 1.67 -6.60
N LYS A 207 -10.52 1.46 -5.49
CA LYS A 207 -10.85 2.52 -4.53
C LYS A 207 -9.58 3.08 -3.85
N MET A 208 -8.65 2.21 -3.46
CA MET A 208 -7.38 2.62 -2.86
C MET A 208 -6.52 3.45 -3.82
N LEU A 209 -6.38 3.00 -5.07
CA LEU A 209 -5.65 3.76 -6.10
C LEU A 209 -6.34 5.09 -6.44
N GLN A 210 -7.68 5.13 -6.40
CA GLN A 210 -8.41 6.38 -6.56
C GLN A 210 -8.22 7.34 -5.38
N SER A 211 -8.10 6.83 -4.15
CA SER A 211 -7.78 7.67 -3.00
C SER A 211 -6.36 8.23 -3.08
N LEU A 212 -5.39 7.43 -3.54
CA LEU A 212 -4.02 7.91 -3.81
C LEU A 212 -3.98 8.98 -4.92
N LYS A 213 -4.78 8.82 -6.00
CA LYS A 213 -4.86 9.82 -7.07
C LYS A 213 -5.51 11.13 -6.63
N LYS A 214 -6.52 11.07 -5.75
CA LYS A 214 -7.18 12.29 -5.21
C LYS A 214 -6.34 13.10 -4.25
N LEU A 215 -5.25 12.55 -3.71
CA LEU A 215 -4.23 13.31 -2.99
C LEU A 215 -3.43 14.23 -3.93
N ASN A 216 -3.60 14.06 -5.26
CA ASN A 216 -2.81 14.70 -6.31
C ASN A 216 -3.56 15.83 -7.04
N ASP A 217 -4.89 15.87 -6.96
CA ASP A 217 -5.75 16.93 -7.49
C ASP A 217 -6.10 17.95 -6.39
#